data_b908c6ca4aa73383ce4312389d15b369
#
_entry.id   b908c6ca4aa73383ce4312389d15b369
#
_cell.length_a   1.000
_cell.length_b   1.000
_cell.length_c   1.000
_cell.angle_alpha   90.00
_cell.angle_beta   90.00
_cell.angle_gamma   90.00
#
_symmetry.space_group_name_H-M   'P 1'
#
loop_
_entity.id
_entity.type
_entity.pdbx_description
1 polymer ?
#
loop_
_entity_poly.entity_id
_entity_poly.type
_entity_poly.pdbx_seq_one_letter_code
_entity_poly.pdbx_strand_id
1 'polypeptide(L)' 'MECRDRTPSPLERFEQLERRCRIQKAITTLSECDRTAIRLRDVDGLTMAETAKAMRRSEPAAKSAHYRARQRLKLALSGV' A
#
# COMPACT_ATOMS: atom_id res chain seq x y z
N MET A 1 10.00 26.46 1.22
CA MET A 1 9.83 25.91 0.61
C MET A 1 10.24 25.35 -0.18
N GLU A 2 10.71 25.16 -0.18
CA GLU A 2 10.99 24.66 -0.91
C GLU A 2 10.72 23.70 -1.76
N CYS A 3 10.49 22.59 -1.40
CA CYS A 3 10.11 21.49 -2.26
C CYS A 3 9.07 21.83 -3.26
N ARG A 4 8.13 22.60 -2.84
CA ARG A 4 7.04 22.96 -3.73
C ARG A 4 7.46 23.86 -4.87
N ASP A 5 8.54 24.58 -4.67
CA ASP A 5 9.05 25.46 -5.71
C ASP A 5 9.92 24.71 -6.69
N ARG A 6 10.24 23.49 -6.34
CA ARG A 6 11.12 22.69 -7.16
C ARG A 6 10.32 21.88 -8.16
N THR A 7 10.51 22.19 -9.42
CA THR A 7 9.87 21.44 -10.48
C THR A 7 10.72 20.21 -10.80
N PRO A 8 10.17 18.99 -10.68
CA PRO A 8 10.93 17.79 -11.02
C PRO A 8 11.33 17.80 -12.49
N SER A 9 12.49 17.25 -12.79
CA SER A 9 12.92 17.09 -14.16
C SER A 9 12.00 16.09 -14.88
N PRO A 10 11.95 16.10 -16.21
CA PRO A 10 11.13 15.13 -16.94
C PRO A 10 11.46 13.69 -16.57
N LEU A 11 12.73 13.37 -16.33
CA LEU A 11 13.14 12.05 -15.94
C LEU A 11 12.59 11.68 -14.55
N GLU A 12 12.70 12.60 -13.60
CA GLU A 12 12.18 12.37 -12.27
C GLU A 12 10.66 12.14 -12.29
N ARG A 13 9.96 12.93 -13.10
CA ARG A 13 8.51 12.77 -13.22
C ARG A 13 8.15 11.41 -13.80
N PHE A 14 8.88 10.97 -14.79
CA PHE A 14 8.66 9.67 -15.40
C PHE A 14 8.89 8.55 -14.41
N GLU A 15 9.97 8.66 -13.63
CA GLU A 15 10.27 7.67 -12.60
C GLU A 15 9.20 7.62 -11.52
N GLN A 16 8.68 8.78 -11.12
CA GLN A 16 7.61 8.84 -10.14
C GLN A 16 6.33 8.20 -10.66
N LEU A 17 6.01 8.45 -11.92
CA LEU A 17 4.83 7.84 -12.54
C LEU A 17 4.98 6.34 -12.64
N GLU A 18 6.16 5.85 -13.02
CA GLU A 18 6.42 4.42 -13.09
C GLU A 18 6.23 3.77 -11.71
N ARG A 19 6.77 4.41 -10.68
CA ARG A 19 6.65 3.89 -9.32
C ARG A 19 5.20 3.82 -8.90
N ARG A 20 4.42 4.85 -9.18
CA ARG A 20 2.99 4.85 -8.89
C ARG A 20 2.26 3.73 -9.61
N CYS A 21 2.57 3.54 -10.88
CA CYS A 21 1.95 2.48 -11.67
C CYS A 21 2.25 1.11 -11.09
N ARG A 22 3.48 0.89 -10.63
CA ARG A 22 3.86 -0.39 -10.03
C ARG A 22 3.11 -0.63 -8.73
N ILE A 23 3.02 0.39 -7.90
CA ILE A 23 2.29 0.28 -6.64
C ILE A 23 0.83 -0.02 -6.90
N GLN A 24 0.23 0.68 -7.83
CA GLN A 24 -1.17 0.46 -8.17
C GLN A 24 -1.42 -0.93 -8.74
N LYS A 25 -0.54 -1.39 -9.61
CA LYS A 25 -0.64 -2.74 -10.14
C LYS A 25 -0.51 -3.78 -9.03
N ALA A 26 0.45 -3.56 -8.13
CA ALA A 26 0.63 -4.47 -7.01
C ALA A 26 -0.63 -4.51 -6.14
N ILE A 27 -1.22 -3.37 -5.87
CA ILE A 27 -2.44 -3.30 -5.07
C ILE A 27 -3.59 -4.02 -5.78
N THR A 28 -3.71 -3.88 -7.09
CA THR A 28 -4.78 -4.54 -7.81
C THR A 28 -4.64 -6.05 -7.86
N THR A 29 -3.43 -6.58 -7.66
CA THR A 29 -3.23 -8.02 -7.61
C THR A 29 -3.57 -8.60 -6.25
N LEU A 30 -3.78 -7.77 -5.24
CA LEU A 30 -4.14 -8.24 -3.91
C LEU A 30 -5.60 -8.65 -3.88
N SER A 31 -5.91 -9.60 -2.99
CA SER A 31 -7.31 -9.93 -2.75
C SER A 31 -7.98 -8.72 -2.11
N GLU A 32 -9.30 -8.67 -2.19
CA GLU A 32 -10.04 -7.57 -1.60
C GLU A 32 -9.76 -7.44 -0.11
N CYS A 33 -9.67 -8.57 0.57
CA CYS A 33 -9.38 -8.61 2.00
C CYS A 33 -8.01 -8.01 2.31
N ASP A 34 -6.99 -8.45 1.56
CA ASP A 34 -5.64 -7.96 1.77
C ASP A 34 -5.52 -6.47 1.46
N ARG A 35 -6.17 -6.04 0.39
CA ARG A 35 -6.18 -4.63 -0.01
C ARG A 35 -6.83 -3.76 1.05
N THR A 36 -7.94 -4.21 1.59
CA THR A 36 -8.64 -3.49 2.66
C THR A 36 -7.76 -3.38 3.89
N ALA A 37 -7.10 -4.48 4.26
CA ALA A 37 -6.25 -4.49 5.44
C ALA A 37 -5.10 -3.48 5.32
N ILE A 38 -4.44 -3.46 4.18
CA ILE A 38 -3.30 -2.56 4.00
C ILE A 38 -3.76 -1.11 3.95
N ARG A 39 -4.89 -0.87 3.32
CA ARG A 39 -5.45 0.48 3.25
C ARG A 39 -5.79 1.01 4.64
N LEU A 40 -6.49 0.22 5.43
CA LEU A 40 -6.91 0.65 6.76
C LEU A 40 -5.70 0.86 7.69
N ARG A 41 -4.72 -0.02 7.63
CA ARG A 41 -3.56 0.08 8.51
C ARG A 41 -2.56 1.14 8.06
N ASP A 42 -2.20 1.14 6.79
CA ASP A 42 -1.10 1.97 6.31
C ASP A 42 -1.54 3.34 5.80
N VAL A 43 -2.73 3.44 5.25
CA VAL A 43 -3.22 4.72 4.73
C VAL A 43 -4.04 5.45 5.78
N ASP A 44 -5.02 4.78 6.36
CA ASP A 44 -5.92 5.40 7.34
C ASP A 44 -5.34 5.42 8.75
N GLY A 45 -4.30 4.66 9.01
CA GLY A 45 -3.62 4.68 10.31
C GLY A 45 -4.37 4.02 11.44
N LEU A 46 -5.28 3.11 11.13
CA LEU A 46 -6.04 2.42 12.16
C LEU A 46 -5.17 1.42 12.91
N THR A 47 -5.52 1.17 14.18
CA THR A 47 -4.87 0.12 14.93
C THR A 47 -5.30 -1.25 14.39
N MET A 48 -4.59 -2.30 14.77
CA MET A 48 -4.95 -3.64 14.32
C MET A 48 -6.35 -4.03 14.79
N ALA A 49 -6.70 -3.67 16.02
CA ALA A 49 -8.02 -3.93 16.56
C ALA A 49 -9.11 -3.21 15.76
N GLU A 50 -8.86 -1.94 15.43
CA GLU A 50 -9.80 -1.15 14.64
C GLU A 50 -9.93 -1.69 13.23
N THR A 51 -8.81 -2.10 12.65
CA THR A 51 -8.79 -2.67 11.32
C THR A 51 -9.61 -3.96 11.27
N ALA A 52 -9.41 -4.84 12.25
CA ALA A 52 -10.14 -6.08 12.33
C ALA A 52 -11.65 -5.83 12.44
N LYS A 53 -12.02 -4.87 13.27
CA LYS A 53 -13.40 -4.51 13.45
C LYS A 53 -14.03 -4.01 12.16
N ALA A 54 -13.31 -3.13 11.46
CA ALA A 54 -13.79 -2.59 10.20
C ALA A 54 -13.92 -3.66 9.13
N MET A 55 -13.04 -4.65 9.16
CA MET A 55 -13.09 -5.77 8.22
C MET A 55 -14.06 -6.86 8.63
N ARG A 56 -14.63 -6.76 9.82
CA ARG A 56 -15.50 -7.78 10.39
C ARG A 56 -14.80 -9.13 10.49
N ARG A 57 -13.55 -9.10 10.94
CA ARG A 57 -12.73 -10.28 11.09
C ARG A 57 -12.04 -10.24 12.44
N SER A 58 -11.49 -11.39 12.86
CA SER A 58 -10.71 -11.42 14.09
C SER A 58 -9.40 -10.67 13.90
N GLU A 59 -8.79 -10.23 15.00
CA GLU A 59 -7.49 -9.56 14.94
C GLU A 59 -6.43 -10.42 14.27
N PRO A 60 -6.29 -11.71 14.63
CA PRO A 60 -5.32 -12.56 13.95
C PRO A 60 -5.55 -12.65 12.45
N ALA A 61 -6.81 -12.70 12.01
CA ALA A 61 -7.12 -12.76 10.59
C ALA A 61 -6.74 -11.46 9.89
N ALA A 62 -7.04 -10.31 10.50
CA ALA A 62 -6.67 -9.02 9.95
C ALA A 62 -5.16 -8.86 9.89
N LYS A 63 -4.48 -9.32 10.93
CA LYS A 63 -3.02 -9.27 10.97
C LYS A 63 -2.41 -10.11 9.86
N SER A 64 -2.94 -11.30 9.64
CA SER A 64 -2.47 -12.16 8.56
C SER A 64 -2.70 -11.54 7.20
N ALA A 65 -3.86 -10.93 6.98
CA ALA A 65 -4.16 -10.27 5.72
C ALA A 65 -3.22 -9.11 5.47
N HIS A 66 -2.97 -8.32 6.50
CA HIS A 66 -2.05 -7.19 6.41
C HIS A 66 -0.63 -7.67 6.09
N TYR A 67 -0.20 -8.72 6.76
CA TYR A 67 1.12 -9.28 6.54
C TYR A 67 1.27 -9.78 5.09
N ARG A 68 0.28 -10.53 4.60
CA ARG A 68 0.32 -11.02 3.23
C ARG A 68 0.35 -9.89 2.23
N ALA A 69 -0.45 -8.86 2.47
CA ALA A 69 -0.50 -7.70 1.58
C ALA A 69 0.85 -7.00 1.52
N ARG A 70 1.48 -6.79 2.66
CA ARG A 70 2.78 -6.14 2.71
C ARG A 70 3.84 -6.97 2.00
N GLN A 71 3.81 -8.29 2.18
CA GLN A 71 4.76 -9.17 1.51
C GLN A 71 4.60 -9.11 0.01
N ARG A 72 3.38 -9.13 -0.48
CA ARG A 72 3.13 -9.05 -1.91
C ARG A 72 3.58 -7.72 -2.49
N LEU A 73 3.29 -6.63 -1.79
CA LEU A 73 3.75 -5.31 -2.24
C LEU A 73 5.28 -5.25 -2.26
N LYS A 74 5.91 -5.77 -1.24
CA LYS A 74 7.36 -5.78 -1.16
C LYS A 74 7.97 -6.53 -2.33
N LEU A 75 7.43 -7.71 -2.65
CA LEU A 75 7.90 -8.51 -3.77
C LEU A 75 7.68 -7.78 -5.10
N ALA A 76 6.53 -7.17 -5.26
CA ALA A 76 6.21 -6.44 -6.49
C ALA A 76 7.15 -5.25 -6.69
N LEU A 77 7.50 -4.55 -5.61
CA LEU A 77 8.37 -3.40 -5.70
C LEU A 77 9.84 -3.78 -5.87
N SER A 78 10.25 -4.90 -5.29
CA SER A 78 11.65 -5.33 -5.37
C SER A 78 11.93 -6.19 -6.59
N GLY A 79 10.92 -6.64 -7.28
CA GLY A 79 11.09 -7.46 -8.48
C GLY A 79 11.37 -6.68 -9.74
N VAL A 80 11.92 -5.50 -9.60
CA VAL A 80 12.13 -4.60 -10.73
C VAL A 80 13.52 -4.76 -11.34
#